data_90d71ed8e6b1bd249c9bb6dda965c88e
#
_entry.id   90d71ed8e6b1bd249c9bb6dda965c88e
#
_cell.length_a   1.000
_cell.length_b   1.000
_cell.length_c   1.000
_cell.angle_alpha   90.00
_cell.angle_beta   90.00
_cell.angle_gamma   90.00
#
_symmetry.space_group_name_H-M   'P 1'
#
loop_
_entity.id
_entity.type
_entity.pdbx_description
1 polymer ?
#
loop_
_entity_poly.entity_id
_entity_poly.type
_entity_poly.pdbx_seq_one_letter_code
_entity_poly.pdbx_strand_id
1 'polypeptide(L)'
;ECFASVYPRVFLYASQDGSPASFQLWQVVTAIKERVLFTLDDGTLGARIGAVKACQRIIQAQTKPDGDPRLQNRAEINLNAVPPEHPFLKTEQLEAEADQVFTRLVTLLFTCKAPSLVMGVTQVLTRLARLRTKLNKVVIEAFVSWTPASLESLAPVHVRSAENTVRLAMVHFLQHGSVEPQTTQLTQALERQRQRMDIAMREAMAARREGVSRKREVKETDGSAKRTRASTPTDPRRPSGLSVNDIARLPLERVVDAIIEGLQ
;
A
#
# COMPACT_ATOMS: atom_id res chain seq x y z
N GLU A 1 5.89 -10.15 8.39
CA GLU A 1 4.74 -9.85 9.26
C GLU A 1 5.01 -10.27 10.71
N CYS A 2 5.59 -11.45 10.98
CA CYS A 2 5.94 -11.87 12.35
C CYS A 2 6.78 -10.83 13.08
N PHE A 3 7.81 -10.27 12.44
CA PHE A 3 8.67 -9.27 13.05
C PHE A 3 7.89 -8.02 13.49
N ALA A 4 6.96 -7.53 12.68
CA ALA A 4 6.12 -6.39 13.01
C ALA A 4 5.26 -6.59 14.29
N SER A 5 4.91 -7.84 14.59
CA SER A 5 4.14 -8.21 15.79
C SER A 5 5.03 -8.43 17.01
N VAL A 6 6.23 -8.96 16.81
CA VAL A 6 7.18 -9.32 17.87
C VAL A 6 7.99 -8.11 18.35
N TYR A 7 8.40 -7.22 17.43
CA TYR A 7 9.28 -6.09 17.74
C TYR A 7 8.81 -5.23 18.91
N PRO A 8 7.55 -4.76 18.98
CA PRO A 8 7.12 -3.94 20.10
C PRO A 8 7.19 -4.67 21.44
N ARG A 9 6.91 -5.96 21.46
CA ARG A 9 6.95 -6.78 22.70
C ARG A 9 8.37 -6.95 23.21
N VAL A 10 9.32 -7.23 22.29
CA VAL A 10 10.73 -7.33 22.65
C VAL A 10 11.28 -5.97 23.09
N PHE A 11 10.85 -4.88 22.42
CA PHE A 11 11.19 -3.53 22.84
C PHE A 11 10.72 -3.25 24.27
N LEU A 12 9.45 -3.57 24.59
CA LEU A 12 8.92 -3.41 25.93
C LEU A 12 9.69 -4.24 26.96
N TYR A 13 9.95 -5.51 26.66
CA TYR A 13 10.74 -6.38 27.53
C TYR A 13 12.15 -5.80 27.77
N ALA A 14 12.83 -5.41 26.70
CA ALA A 14 14.17 -4.82 26.79
C ALA A 14 14.17 -3.47 27.54
N SER A 15 13.08 -2.70 27.49
CA SER A 15 12.98 -1.45 28.23
C SER A 15 12.76 -1.63 29.73
N GLN A 16 12.26 -2.77 30.17
CA GLN A 16 11.97 -3.10 31.56
C GLN A 16 13.11 -3.88 32.25
N ASP A 17 13.94 -4.55 31.46
CA ASP A 17 15.01 -5.44 31.96
C ASP A 17 16.37 -5.01 31.40
N GLY A 18 17.21 -4.43 32.26
CA GLY A 18 18.58 -4.03 31.94
C GLY A 18 19.62 -5.14 32.03
N SER A 19 19.22 -6.42 32.12
CA SER A 19 20.14 -7.56 32.29
C SER A 19 21.00 -7.82 31.05
N PRO A 20 22.13 -8.51 31.19
CA PRO A 20 22.94 -8.93 30.02
C PRO A 20 22.20 -9.83 29.05
N ALA A 21 21.25 -10.64 29.51
CA ALA A 21 20.40 -11.48 28.66
C ALA A 21 19.47 -10.64 27.79
N SER A 22 18.85 -9.60 28.36
CA SER A 22 18.03 -8.64 27.65
C SER A 22 18.85 -7.86 26.61
N PHE A 23 20.07 -7.48 26.94
CA PHE A 23 20.98 -6.84 25.98
C PHE A 23 21.30 -7.74 24.79
N GLN A 24 21.62 -9.02 25.03
CA GLN A 24 21.86 -9.97 23.94
C GLN A 24 20.62 -10.14 23.03
N LEU A 25 19.43 -10.28 23.64
CA LEU A 25 18.18 -10.33 22.88
C LEU A 25 17.98 -9.07 22.03
N TRP A 26 18.26 -7.90 22.60
CA TRP A 26 18.16 -6.63 21.88
C TRP A 26 19.12 -6.55 20.68
N GLN A 27 20.36 -7.03 20.85
CA GLN A 27 21.32 -7.11 19.73
C GLN A 27 20.80 -7.98 18.58
N VAL A 28 20.26 -9.18 18.91
CA VAL A 28 19.66 -10.07 17.90
C VAL A 28 18.50 -9.39 17.17
N VAL A 29 17.59 -8.74 17.91
CA VAL A 29 16.45 -8.03 17.32
C VAL A 29 16.89 -6.83 16.47
N THR A 30 17.95 -6.13 16.87
CA THR A 30 18.54 -5.05 16.07
C THR A 30 19.11 -5.57 14.76
N ALA A 31 19.84 -6.69 14.76
CA ALA A 31 20.33 -7.31 13.54
C ALA A 31 19.19 -7.75 12.59
N ILE A 32 18.11 -8.33 13.15
CA ILE A 32 16.92 -8.67 12.36
C ILE A 32 16.26 -7.40 11.80
N LYS A 33 16.16 -6.32 12.59
CA LYS A 33 15.62 -5.03 12.16
C LYS A 33 16.40 -4.48 10.96
N GLU A 34 17.72 -4.47 11.01
CA GLU A 34 18.56 -4.04 9.88
C GLU A 34 18.28 -4.86 8.62
N ARG A 35 18.14 -6.17 8.76
CA ARG A 35 17.78 -7.05 7.64
C ARG A 35 16.40 -6.74 7.08
N VAL A 36 15.43 -6.45 7.93
CA VAL A 36 14.08 -6.02 7.51
C VAL A 36 14.12 -4.68 6.78
N LEU A 37 14.92 -3.72 7.28
CA LEU A 37 15.10 -2.43 6.62
C LEU A 37 15.79 -2.57 5.25
N PHE A 38 16.76 -3.47 5.11
CA PHE A 38 17.36 -3.81 3.81
C PHE A 38 16.30 -4.37 2.83
N THR A 39 15.37 -5.18 3.33
CA THR A 39 14.29 -5.77 2.51
C THR A 39 13.35 -4.70 1.90
N LEU A 40 13.25 -3.49 2.48
CA LEU A 40 12.49 -2.40 1.88
C LEU A 40 12.98 -2.04 0.47
N ASP A 41 14.29 -2.10 0.26
CA ASP A 41 14.92 -1.66 -0.98
C ASP A 41 15.03 -2.82 -1.98
N ASP A 42 15.44 -4.01 -1.52
CA ASP A 42 15.81 -5.16 -2.36
C ASP A 42 15.00 -6.45 -2.06
N GLY A 43 13.78 -6.31 -1.60
CA GLY A 43 12.91 -7.45 -1.34
C GLY A 43 11.90 -7.73 -2.45
N THR A 44 11.33 -8.96 -2.45
CA THR A 44 10.11 -9.23 -3.23
C THR A 44 8.98 -8.30 -2.78
N LEU A 45 8.01 -8.05 -3.65
CA LEU A 45 6.91 -7.11 -3.35
C LEU A 45 6.20 -7.45 -2.03
N GLY A 46 5.90 -8.72 -1.78
CA GLY A 46 5.28 -9.16 -0.53
C GLY A 46 6.16 -8.92 0.70
N ALA A 47 7.46 -9.17 0.59
CA ALA A 47 8.43 -8.92 1.64
C ALA A 47 8.57 -7.41 1.93
N ARG A 48 8.60 -6.56 0.89
CA ARG A 48 8.64 -5.10 1.02
C ARG A 48 7.39 -4.55 1.71
N ILE A 49 6.19 -5.05 1.40
CA ILE A 49 4.95 -4.69 2.10
C ILE A 49 5.02 -5.10 3.58
N GLY A 50 5.56 -6.29 3.87
CA GLY A 50 5.82 -6.72 5.24
C GLY A 50 6.82 -5.83 5.98
N ALA A 51 7.88 -5.39 5.30
CA ALA A 51 8.87 -4.47 5.84
C ALA A 51 8.28 -3.07 6.11
N VAL A 52 7.39 -2.54 5.26
CA VAL A 52 6.66 -1.28 5.51
C VAL A 52 5.83 -1.36 6.79
N LYS A 53 5.14 -2.49 7.04
CA LYS A 53 4.42 -2.72 8.30
C LYS A 53 5.37 -2.78 9.50
N ALA A 54 6.55 -3.40 9.34
CA ALA A 54 7.56 -3.44 10.39
C ALA A 54 8.10 -2.05 10.70
N CYS A 55 8.39 -1.23 9.71
CA CYS A 55 8.80 0.18 9.87
C CYS A 55 7.76 0.98 10.67
N GLN A 56 6.47 0.79 10.39
CA GLN A 56 5.42 1.42 11.19
C GLN A 56 5.56 1.08 12.68
N ARG A 57 5.78 -0.21 13.00
CA ARG A 57 5.89 -0.65 14.40
C ARG A 57 7.18 -0.18 15.07
N ILE A 58 8.28 -0.11 14.32
CA ILE A 58 9.56 0.45 14.81
C ILE A 58 9.36 1.92 15.18
N ILE A 59 8.82 2.73 14.26
CA ILE A 59 8.59 4.17 14.50
C ILE A 59 7.65 4.37 15.68
N GLN A 60 6.57 3.60 15.80
CA GLN A 60 5.64 3.69 16.93
C GLN A 60 6.31 3.39 18.27
N ALA A 61 7.12 2.33 18.34
CA ALA A 61 7.80 1.94 19.57
C ALA A 61 8.92 2.91 19.96
N GLN A 62 9.63 3.49 18.99
CA GLN A 62 10.78 4.36 19.20
C GLN A 62 10.45 5.86 19.24
N THR A 63 9.17 6.24 19.22
CA THR A 63 8.75 7.65 19.32
C THR A 63 7.76 7.86 20.45
N LYS A 64 7.77 9.07 21.01
CA LYS A 64 6.80 9.47 22.05
C LYS A 64 5.45 9.79 21.40
N PRO A 65 4.31 9.37 21.99
CA PRO A 65 3.01 9.79 21.53
C PRO A 65 2.78 11.28 21.88
N ASP A 66 2.34 12.04 20.90
CA ASP A 66 2.06 13.47 21.02
C ASP A 66 0.66 13.86 20.48
N GLY A 67 -0.12 12.86 20.10
CA GLY A 67 -1.49 13.02 19.61
C GLY A 67 -2.52 13.16 20.75
N ASP A 68 -3.79 13.32 20.36
CA ASP A 68 -4.91 13.43 21.30
C ASP A 68 -4.91 12.22 22.27
N PRO A 69 -4.87 12.46 23.59
CA PRO A 69 -4.91 11.41 24.60
C PRO A 69 -6.11 10.47 24.48
N ARG A 70 -7.22 10.94 23.88
CA ARG A 70 -8.42 10.13 23.64
C ARG A 70 -8.24 9.10 22.53
N LEU A 71 -7.33 9.37 21.58
CA LEU A 71 -6.99 8.48 20.48
C LEU A 71 -5.81 7.56 20.82
N GLN A 72 -5.10 7.85 21.91
CA GLN A 72 -3.99 7.04 22.36
C GLN A 72 -4.50 5.72 22.94
N ASN A 73 -4.10 4.63 22.32
CA ASN A 73 -4.31 3.31 22.90
C ASN A 73 -3.36 3.16 24.09
N ARG A 74 -3.90 3.06 25.32
CA ARG A 74 -3.11 2.83 26.54
C ARG A 74 -2.21 1.59 26.48
N ALA A 75 -2.54 0.63 25.61
CA ALA A 75 -1.74 -0.56 25.34
C ALA A 75 -0.66 -0.34 24.26
N GLU A 76 -0.52 0.88 23.70
CA GLU A 76 0.51 1.15 22.71
C GLU A 76 1.89 1.25 23.36
N ILE A 77 2.79 0.36 22.92
CA ILE A 77 4.19 0.38 23.33
C ILE A 77 4.89 1.52 22.59
N ASN A 78 5.53 2.41 23.36
CA ASN A 78 6.19 3.61 22.83
C ASN A 78 7.43 3.95 23.66
N LEU A 79 8.15 4.98 23.27
CA LEU A 79 9.43 5.35 23.87
C LEU A 79 9.35 5.73 25.36
N ASN A 80 8.17 6.11 25.86
CA ASN A 80 8.01 6.40 27.30
C ASN A 80 8.19 5.16 28.19
N ALA A 81 8.24 3.95 27.60
CA ALA A 81 8.53 2.73 28.33
C ALA A 81 10.03 2.62 28.73
N VAL A 82 10.92 3.38 28.10
CA VAL A 82 12.36 3.34 28.38
C VAL A 82 12.70 4.29 29.52
N PRO A 83 13.27 3.79 30.65
CA PRO A 83 13.76 4.64 31.72
C PRO A 83 14.89 5.57 31.26
N PRO A 84 15.03 6.79 31.83
CA PRO A 84 16.07 7.74 31.42
C PRO A 84 17.49 7.21 31.53
N GLU A 85 17.76 6.39 32.54
CA GLU A 85 19.10 5.83 32.84
C GLU A 85 19.25 4.38 32.38
N HIS A 86 18.50 4.00 31.31
CA HIS A 86 18.59 2.62 30.82
C HIS A 86 20.01 2.28 30.30
N PRO A 87 20.59 1.11 30.68
CA PRO A 87 22.00 0.81 30.44
C PRO A 87 22.39 0.77 28.95
N PHE A 88 21.51 0.33 28.07
CA PHE A 88 21.82 0.17 26.64
C PHE A 88 20.77 0.78 25.68
N LEU A 89 19.56 1.14 26.11
CA LEU A 89 18.57 1.83 25.29
C LEU A 89 18.70 3.35 25.52
N LYS A 90 19.20 4.06 24.51
CA LYS A 90 19.32 5.52 24.54
C LYS A 90 18.15 6.14 23.77
N THR A 91 17.30 6.88 24.47
CA THR A 91 16.07 7.48 23.89
C THR A 91 16.36 8.35 22.68
N GLU A 92 17.41 9.18 22.73
CA GLU A 92 17.81 10.05 21.61
C GLU A 92 18.23 9.26 20.37
N GLN A 93 18.97 8.16 20.56
CA GLN A 93 19.39 7.31 19.45
C GLN A 93 18.21 6.59 18.80
N LEU A 94 17.27 6.12 19.62
CA LEU A 94 16.05 5.46 19.16
C LEU A 94 15.13 6.43 18.41
N GLU A 95 14.97 7.67 18.88
CA GLU A 95 14.23 8.70 18.14
C GLU A 95 14.91 9.04 16.81
N ALA A 96 16.22 9.24 16.80
CA ALA A 96 16.97 9.52 15.57
C ALA A 96 16.85 8.37 14.55
N GLU A 97 16.89 7.12 15.00
CA GLU A 97 16.67 5.96 14.16
C GLU A 97 15.24 5.93 13.60
N ALA A 98 14.24 6.20 14.42
CA ALA A 98 12.86 6.28 13.98
C ALA A 98 12.65 7.34 12.90
N ASP A 99 13.30 8.50 13.04
CA ASP A 99 13.25 9.58 12.04
C ASP A 99 13.94 9.17 10.72
N GLN A 100 15.03 8.41 10.79
CA GLN A 100 15.67 7.84 9.58
C GLN A 100 14.74 6.83 8.89
N VAL A 101 14.12 5.92 9.64
CA VAL A 101 13.17 4.94 9.10
C VAL A 101 11.95 5.64 8.49
N PHE A 102 11.46 6.70 9.13
CA PHE A 102 10.36 7.52 8.61
C PHE A 102 10.74 8.20 7.30
N THR A 103 11.92 8.81 7.22
CA THR A 103 12.44 9.46 6.01
C THR A 103 12.56 8.45 4.85
N ARG A 104 13.01 7.22 5.12
CA ARG A 104 13.03 6.14 4.11
C ARG A 104 11.63 5.79 3.60
N LEU A 105 10.61 5.74 4.47
CA LEU A 105 9.22 5.51 4.04
C LEU A 105 8.71 6.65 3.15
N VAL A 106 9.00 7.90 3.49
CA VAL A 106 8.64 9.06 2.67
C VAL A 106 9.34 8.98 1.31
N THR A 107 10.64 8.69 1.27
CA THR A 107 11.38 8.50 0.01
C THR A 107 10.79 7.37 -0.84
N LEU A 108 10.42 6.25 -0.19
CA LEU A 108 9.82 5.10 -0.85
C LEU A 108 8.49 5.47 -1.54
N LEU A 109 7.71 6.38 -0.98
CA LEU A 109 6.47 6.85 -1.60
C LEU A 109 6.71 7.45 -3.01
N PHE A 110 7.84 8.14 -3.21
CA PHE A 110 8.17 8.78 -4.49
C PHE A 110 8.93 7.87 -5.46
N THR A 111 9.72 6.95 -4.95
CA THR A 111 10.62 6.12 -5.78
C THR A 111 10.01 4.78 -6.18
N CYS A 112 8.95 4.37 -5.50
CA CYS A 112 8.34 3.06 -5.68
C CYS A 112 7.60 2.95 -7.02
N LYS A 113 7.85 1.85 -7.76
CA LYS A 113 7.19 1.51 -9.03
C LYS A 113 6.03 0.53 -8.88
N ALA A 114 5.71 0.07 -7.67
CA ALA A 114 4.64 -0.89 -7.41
C ALA A 114 3.44 -0.20 -6.73
N PRO A 115 2.26 -0.17 -7.37
CA PRO A 115 1.06 0.51 -6.83
C PRO A 115 0.65 0.00 -5.44
N SER A 116 0.70 -1.30 -5.22
CA SER A 116 0.37 -1.91 -3.92
C SER A 116 1.32 -1.47 -2.80
N LEU A 117 2.59 -1.22 -3.12
CA LEU A 117 3.55 -0.70 -2.15
C LEU A 117 3.30 0.79 -1.87
N VAL A 118 2.99 1.60 -2.90
CA VAL A 118 2.56 3.00 -2.72
C VAL A 118 1.34 3.06 -1.80
N MET A 119 0.34 2.20 -2.03
CA MET A 119 -0.86 2.12 -1.18
C MET A 119 -0.50 1.75 0.27
N GLY A 120 0.36 0.76 0.46
CA GLY A 120 0.81 0.34 1.79
C GLY A 120 1.57 1.44 2.54
N VAL A 121 2.49 2.12 1.86
CA VAL A 121 3.23 3.27 2.42
C VAL A 121 2.30 4.41 2.78
N THR A 122 1.36 4.77 1.88
CA THR A 122 0.36 5.82 2.14
C THR A 122 -0.46 5.53 3.39
N GLN A 123 -0.93 4.29 3.56
CA GLN A 123 -1.70 3.89 4.74
C GLN A 123 -0.86 3.97 6.03
N VAL A 124 0.40 3.54 5.96
CA VAL A 124 1.31 3.59 7.11
C VAL A 124 1.64 5.04 7.49
N LEU A 125 1.97 5.90 6.53
CA LEU A 125 2.24 7.32 6.77
C LEU A 125 1.01 8.04 7.36
N THR A 126 -0.19 7.78 6.81
CA THR A 126 -1.45 8.33 7.36
C THR A 126 -1.65 7.91 8.81
N ARG A 127 -1.42 6.64 9.13
CA ARG A 127 -1.56 6.14 10.50
C ARG A 127 -0.52 6.72 11.44
N LEU A 128 0.73 6.83 11.01
CA LEU A 128 1.81 7.42 11.81
C LEU A 128 1.52 8.89 12.11
N ALA A 129 1.09 9.67 11.13
CA ALA A 129 0.76 11.08 11.31
C ALA A 129 -0.40 11.28 12.30
N ARG A 130 -1.38 10.38 12.33
CA ARG A 130 -2.48 10.41 13.32
C ARG A 130 -2.02 10.14 14.75
N LEU A 131 -1.02 9.29 14.92
CA LEU A 131 -0.51 8.89 16.24
C LEU A 131 0.64 9.79 16.72
N ARG A 132 1.27 10.51 15.80
CA ARG A 132 2.42 11.39 16.03
C ARG A 132 2.19 12.70 15.28
N THR A 133 1.59 13.68 15.95
CA THR A 133 1.18 14.96 15.32
C THR A 133 2.37 15.73 14.76
N LYS A 134 3.57 15.56 15.34
CA LYS A 134 4.81 16.12 14.82
C LYS A 134 5.12 15.69 13.38
N LEU A 135 4.62 14.53 12.94
CA LEU A 135 4.81 14.01 11.58
C LEU A 135 3.78 14.56 10.58
N ASN A 136 2.68 15.16 11.04
CA ASN A 136 1.58 15.61 10.20
C ASN A 136 2.04 16.52 9.05
N LYS A 137 2.83 17.54 9.38
CA LYS A 137 3.29 18.51 8.38
C LYS A 137 4.04 17.83 7.24
N VAL A 138 5.02 16.99 7.57
CA VAL A 138 5.86 16.30 6.58
C VAL A 138 5.03 15.32 5.73
N VAL A 139 4.09 14.59 6.35
CA VAL A 139 3.23 13.65 5.63
C VAL A 139 2.27 14.39 4.69
N ILE A 140 1.68 15.50 5.13
CA ILE A 140 0.80 16.32 4.28
C ILE A 140 1.60 16.89 3.11
N GLU A 141 2.78 17.46 3.33
CA GLU A 141 3.67 17.98 2.29
C GLU A 141 4.05 16.88 1.28
N ALA A 142 4.35 15.67 1.77
CA ALA A 142 4.64 14.53 0.91
C ALA A 142 3.44 14.15 0.01
N PHE A 143 2.22 14.10 0.56
CA PHE A 143 1.02 13.77 -0.24
C PHE A 143 0.64 14.89 -1.21
N VAL A 144 0.78 16.16 -0.83
CA VAL A 144 0.54 17.32 -1.69
C VAL A 144 1.50 17.35 -2.89
N SER A 145 2.75 16.95 -2.66
CA SER A 145 3.81 16.93 -3.67
C SER A 145 3.82 15.64 -4.50
N TRP A 146 3.16 14.59 -4.05
CA TRP A 146 3.20 13.29 -4.72
C TRP A 146 2.48 13.33 -6.08
N THR A 147 3.09 12.69 -7.06
CA THR A 147 2.52 12.45 -8.40
C THR A 147 2.76 10.99 -8.80
N PRO A 148 1.94 10.41 -9.69
CA PRO A 148 2.10 9.03 -10.12
C PRO A 148 3.23 8.83 -11.16
N ALA A 149 4.15 9.77 -11.32
CA ALA A 149 5.20 9.72 -12.35
C ALA A 149 6.01 8.41 -12.33
N SER A 150 6.28 7.85 -11.15
CA SER A 150 6.97 6.56 -11.01
C SER A 150 6.14 5.35 -11.50
N LEU A 151 4.85 5.53 -11.73
CA LEU A 151 3.88 4.50 -12.11
C LEU A 151 3.39 4.63 -13.57
N GLU A 152 3.85 5.64 -14.33
CA GLU A 152 3.33 5.95 -15.67
C GLU A 152 3.46 4.80 -16.69
N SER A 153 4.43 3.91 -16.50
CA SER A 153 4.62 2.73 -17.37
C SER A 153 3.61 1.61 -17.12
N LEU A 154 2.74 1.74 -16.12
CA LEU A 154 1.78 0.71 -15.72
C LEU A 154 0.41 0.93 -16.34
N ALA A 155 -0.42 -0.13 -16.32
CA ALA A 155 -1.80 -0.03 -16.78
C ALA A 155 -2.57 1.04 -15.96
N PRO A 156 -3.42 1.87 -16.62
CA PRO A 156 -4.13 3.00 -15.98
C PRO A 156 -4.95 2.63 -14.74
N VAL A 157 -5.44 1.39 -14.67
CA VAL A 157 -6.20 0.87 -13.51
C VAL A 157 -5.34 0.84 -12.25
N HIS A 158 -4.07 0.43 -12.36
CA HIS A 158 -3.15 0.35 -11.24
C HIS A 158 -2.72 1.74 -10.76
N VAL A 159 -2.45 2.64 -11.69
CA VAL A 159 -2.13 4.05 -11.38
C VAL A 159 -3.29 4.70 -10.63
N ARG A 160 -4.51 4.55 -11.15
CA ARG A 160 -5.73 5.07 -10.53
C ARG A 160 -5.94 4.54 -9.10
N SER A 161 -5.65 3.27 -8.85
CA SER A 161 -5.78 2.66 -7.52
C SER A 161 -4.85 3.34 -6.50
N ALA A 162 -3.59 3.59 -6.88
CA ALA A 162 -2.64 4.32 -6.04
C ALA A 162 -3.08 5.78 -5.82
N GLU A 163 -3.47 6.49 -6.90
CA GLU A 163 -3.98 7.87 -6.81
C GLU A 163 -5.20 7.98 -5.90
N ASN A 164 -6.15 7.06 -5.98
CA ASN A 164 -7.31 7.05 -5.10
C ASN A 164 -6.92 6.87 -3.63
N THR A 165 -5.91 6.04 -3.35
CA THR A 165 -5.45 5.82 -1.96
C THR A 165 -4.83 7.10 -1.39
N VAL A 166 -3.97 7.79 -2.16
CA VAL A 166 -3.39 9.07 -1.74
C VAL A 166 -4.48 10.14 -1.59
N ARG A 167 -5.46 10.18 -2.51
CA ARG A 167 -6.61 11.08 -2.43
C ARG A 167 -7.40 10.89 -1.14
N LEU A 168 -7.73 9.64 -0.79
CA LEU A 168 -8.45 9.34 0.45
C LEU A 168 -7.66 9.76 1.68
N ALA A 169 -6.34 9.60 1.68
CA ALA A 169 -5.48 10.09 2.75
C ALA A 169 -5.53 11.62 2.85
N MET A 170 -5.44 12.36 1.75
CA MET A 170 -5.56 13.82 1.75
C MET A 170 -6.93 14.30 2.26
N VAL A 171 -8.02 13.65 1.81
CA VAL A 171 -9.39 13.95 2.30
C VAL A 171 -9.49 13.71 3.81
N HIS A 172 -8.90 12.61 4.29
CA HIS A 172 -8.87 12.32 5.72
C HIS A 172 -8.16 13.42 6.53
N PHE A 173 -7.03 13.94 6.04
CA PHE A 173 -6.35 15.05 6.71
C PHE A 173 -7.16 16.35 6.68
N LEU A 174 -7.88 16.65 5.59
CA LEU A 174 -8.79 17.81 5.55
C LEU A 174 -9.90 17.72 6.60
N GLN A 175 -10.40 16.52 6.86
CA GLN A 175 -11.49 16.32 7.80
C GLN A 175 -11.04 16.29 9.27
N HIS A 176 -9.81 15.84 9.55
CA HIS A 176 -9.44 15.44 10.90
C HIS A 176 -8.07 15.96 11.40
N GLY A 177 -7.32 16.69 10.60
CA GLY A 177 -5.96 16.98 11.06
C GLY A 177 -5.23 18.13 10.40
N SER A 178 -5.87 18.92 9.56
CA SER A 178 -5.21 20.05 8.90
C SER A 178 -5.58 21.38 9.53
N VAL A 179 -4.59 22.24 9.65
CA VAL A 179 -4.70 23.65 10.06
C VAL A 179 -4.25 24.50 8.86
N GLU A 180 -4.75 25.74 8.76
CA GLU A 180 -4.22 26.67 7.75
C GLU A 180 -2.69 26.89 7.96
N PRO A 181 -1.83 26.91 6.91
CA PRO A 181 -2.17 26.92 5.47
C PRO A 181 -2.31 25.53 4.81
N GLN A 182 -2.23 24.44 5.56
CA GLN A 182 -2.26 23.06 5.04
C GLN A 182 -3.58 22.73 4.34
N THR A 183 -4.70 23.23 4.86
CA THR A 183 -6.04 23.06 4.28
C THR A 183 -6.09 23.56 2.84
N THR A 184 -5.57 24.75 2.59
CA THR A 184 -5.49 25.34 1.25
C THR A 184 -4.61 24.50 0.30
N GLN A 185 -3.45 24.05 0.78
CA GLN A 185 -2.53 23.20 0.00
C GLN A 185 -3.16 21.85 -0.37
N LEU A 186 -3.83 21.19 0.58
CA LEU A 186 -4.54 19.94 0.36
C LEU A 186 -5.67 20.09 -0.65
N THR A 187 -6.48 21.15 -0.53
CA THR A 187 -7.57 21.44 -1.46
C THR A 187 -7.07 21.64 -2.89
N GLN A 188 -6.01 22.43 -3.06
CA GLN A 188 -5.36 22.63 -4.36
C GLN A 188 -4.77 21.33 -4.94
N ALA A 189 -4.15 20.50 -4.08
CA ALA A 189 -3.59 19.23 -4.51
C ALA A 189 -4.68 18.24 -4.95
N LEU A 190 -5.81 18.18 -4.24
CA LEU A 190 -6.96 17.37 -4.60
C LEU A 190 -7.57 17.80 -5.93
N GLU A 191 -7.68 19.09 -6.19
CA GLU A 191 -8.18 19.59 -7.47
C GLU A 191 -7.21 19.27 -8.63
N ARG A 192 -5.91 19.47 -8.45
CA ARG A 192 -4.90 19.04 -9.43
C ARG A 192 -4.96 17.54 -9.72
N GLN A 193 -5.14 16.72 -8.69
CA GLN A 193 -5.25 15.28 -8.85
C GLN A 193 -6.53 14.90 -9.59
N ARG A 194 -7.66 15.53 -9.27
CA ARG A 194 -8.94 15.33 -9.97
C ARG A 194 -8.80 15.62 -11.46
N GLN A 195 -8.20 16.75 -11.81
CA GLN A 195 -7.98 17.13 -13.21
C GLN A 195 -7.13 16.10 -13.96
N ARG A 196 -6.02 15.61 -13.35
CA ARG A 196 -5.20 14.56 -13.96
C ARG A 196 -6.00 13.28 -14.20
N MET A 197 -6.75 12.84 -13.19
CA MET A 197 -7.55 11.61 -13.29
C MET A 197 -8.66 11.72 -14.35
N ASP A 198 -9.28 12.88 -14.49
CA ASP A 198 -10.31 13.14 -15.51
C ASP A 198 -9.70 13.14 -16.94
N ILE A 199 -8.52 13.70 -17.12
CA ILE A 199 -7.78 13.65 -18.39
C ILE A 199 -7.45 12.20 -18.75
N ALA A 200 -6.79 11.47 -17.85
CA ALA A 200 -6.42 10.07 -18.06
C ALA A 200 -7.65 9.17 -18.35
N MET A 201 -8.78 9.46 -17.72
CA MET A 201 -10.03 8.75 -18.00
C MET A 201 -10.55 9.00 -19.41
N ARG A 202 -10.53 10.26 -19.88
CA ARG A 202 -10.95 10.63 -21.24
C ARG A 202 -10.06 9.98 -22.29
N GLU A 203 -8.74 10.00 -22.08
CA GLU A 203 -7.76 9.35 -22.96
C GLU A 203 -7.97 7.83 -23.04
N ALA A 204 -8.17 7.18 -21.90
CA ALA A 204 -8.47 5.75 -21.85
C ALA A 204 -9.78 5.39 -22.57
N MET A 205 -10.81 6.23 -22.46
CA MET A 205 -12.08 6.05 -23.18
C MET A 205 -11.91 6.27 -24.69
N ALA A 206 -11.13 7.26 -25.12
CA ALA A 206 -10.83 7.52 -26.51
C ALA A 206 -10.07 6.34 -27.15
N ALA A 207 -9.00 5.88 -26.51
CA ALA A 207 -8.23 4.71 -26.96
C ALA A 207 -9.10 3.43 -27.08
N ARG A 208 -10.05 3.24 -26.15
CA ARG A 208 -10.98 2.11 -26.21
C ARG A 208 -11.95 2.21 -27.40
N ARG A 209 -12.43 3.41 -27.72
CA ARG A 209 -13.32 3.65 -28.89
C ARG A 209 -12.58 3.39 -30.19
N GLU A 210 -11.35 3.86 -30.34
CA GLU A 210 -10.50 3.58 -31.52
C GLU A 210 -10.20 2.10 -31.68
N GLY A 211 -9.88 1.39 -30.59
CA GLY A 211 -9.65 -0.05 -30.61
C GLY A 211 -10.87 -0.87 -31.04
N VAL A 212 -12.09 -0.41 -30.67
CA VAL A 212 -13.34 -1.04 -31.09
C VAL A 212 -13.64 -0.72 -32.58
N SER A 213 -13.34 0.50 -33.05
CA SER A 213 -13.52 0.90 -34.44
C SER A 213 -12.60 0.08 -35.37
N ARG A 214 -11.30 -0.03 -35.04
CA ARG A 214 -10.35 -0.85 -35.78
C ARG A 214 -10.75 -2.34 -35.83
N LYS A 215 -11.28 -2.90 -34.76
CA LYS A 215 -11.79 -4.28 -34.75
C LYS A 215 -13.02 -4.47 -35.63
N ARG A 216 -13.87 -3.43 -35.80
CA ARG A 216 -15.00 -3.48 -36.71
C ARG A 216 -14.53 -3.43 -38.19
N GLU A 217 -13.62 -2.52 -38.52
CA GLU A 217 -13.07 -2.41 -39.89
C GLU A 217 -12.35 -3.70 -40.33
N VAL A 218 -11.53 -4.33 -39.48
CA VAL A 218 -10.88 -5.59 -39.76
C VAL A 218 -11.91 -6.72 -39.97
N LYS A 219 -13.05 -6.70 -39.27
CA LYS A 219 -14.10 -7.70 -39.40
C LYS A 219 -14.94 -7.52 -40.66
N GLU A 220 -15.08 -6.29 -41.16
CA GLU A 220 -15.77 -5.99 -42.43
C GLU A 220 -14.91 -6.30 -43.64
N THR A 221 -13.58 -6.12 -43.57
CA THR A 221 -12.64 -6.50 -44.66
C THR A 221 -12.45 -8.01 -44.78
N ASP A 222 -12.53 -8.76 -43.66
CA ASP A 222 -12.40 -10.23 -43.67
C ASP A 222 -13.73 -10.95 -44.02
N GLY A 223 -14.85 -10.25 -43.91
CA GLY A 223 -16.20 -10.75 -44.24
C GLY A 223 -16.51 -10.87 -45.74
N SER A 224 -15.68 -10.25 -46.59
CA SER A 224 -15.91 -10.28 -48.08
C SER A 224 -15.27 -11.46 -48.79
N ALA A 225 -14.46 -12.28 -48.12
CA ALA A 225 -13.65 -13.31 -48.81
C ALA A 225 -14.02 -14.79 -48.50
N LYS A 226 -15.09 -15.09 -47.77
CA LYS A 226 -15.49 -16.50 -47.55
C LYS A 226 -17.00 -16.74 -47.57
N ARG A 227 -17.54 -16.74 -48.80
CA ARG A 227 -18.76 -17.46 -49.10
C ARG A 227 -18.41 -18.57 -50.10
N THR A 228 -17.95 -19.72 -49.64
CA THR A 228 -18.14 -21.02 -50.28
C THR A 228 -17.71 -22.17 -49.36
N ARG A 229 -18.73 -22.96 -49.00
CA ARG A 229 -18.75 -24.41 -48.78
C ARG A 229 -17.63 -25.11 -47.97
N ALA A 230 -18.00 -25.69 -46.84
CA ALA A 230 -17.98 -27.16 -46.71
C ALA A 230 -18.58 -27.54 -45.32
N SER A 231 -19.66 -28.27 -45.38
CA SER A 231 -20.23 -29.07 -44.29
C SER A 231 -19.32 -30.27 -44.05
N THR A 232 -18.85 -30.47 -42.82
CA THR A 232 -18.29 -31.73 -42.33
C THR A 232 -18.66 -31.93 -40.83
N PRO A 233 -18.81 -33.17 -40.36
CA PRO A 233 -19.74 -33.52 -39.30
C PRO A 233 -19.18 -33.29 -37.89
N THR A 234 -20.10 -32.98 -37.01
CA THR A 234 -19.96 -32.76 -35.58
C THR A 234 -19.46 -34.02 -34.85
N ASP A 235 -18.31 -33.93 -34.22
CA ASP A 235 -17.84 -34.90 -33.22
C ASP A 235 -18.37 -34.50 -31.84
N PRO A 236 -19.15 -35.36 -31.13
CA PRO A 236 -19.87 -34.98 -29.92
C PRO A 236 -19.09 -35.24 -28.62
N ARG A 237 -17.78 -35.00 -28.55
CA ARG A 237 -17.00 -35.22 -27.32
C ARG A 237 -15.97 -34.12 -27.02
N ARG A 238 -16.47 -32.93 -26.72
CA ARG A 238 -15.71 -31.97 -25.91
C ARG A 238 -16.69 -31.25 -24.98
N PRO A 239 -16.50 -31.30 -23.65
CA PRO A 239 -17.29 -30.46 -22.72
C PRO A 239 -16.89 -29.01 -22.97
N SER A 240 -17.84 -28.19 -23.39
CA SER A 240 -17.73 -26.75 -23.53
C SER A 240 -17.54 -26.16 -22.15
N GLY A 241 -16.38 -25.64 -21.84
CA GLY A 241 -16.12 -24.89 -20.62
C GLY A 241 -17.13 -23.73 -20.49
N LEU A 242 -17.76 -23.64 -19.33
CA LEU A 242 -18.70 -22.57 -18.97
C LEU A 242 -18.00 -21.22 -19.08
N SER A 243 -18.61 -20.27 -19.76
CA SER A 243 -18.16 -18.89 -19.83
C SER A 243 -18.30 -18.22 -18.46
N VAL A 244 -17.41 -17.27 -18.13
CA VAL A 244 -17.47 -16.48 -16.89
C VAL A 244 -18.83 -15.79 -16.70
N ASN A 245 -19.52 -15.45 -17.78
CA ASN A 245 -20.87 -14.85 -17.74
C ASN A 245 -21.97 -15.88 -17.44
N ASP A 246 -21.72 -17.16 -17.70
CA ASP A 246 -22.67 -18.23 -17.38
C ASP A 246 -22.59 -18.59 -15.90
N ILE A 247 -21.40 -18.49 -15.30
CA ILE A 247 -21.18 -18.74 -13.85
C ILE A 247 -21.90 -17.67 -12.99
N ALA A 248 -21.94 -16.43 -13.46
CA ALA A 248 -22.61 -15.32 -12.73
C ALA A 248 -24.13 -15.46 -12.63
N ARG A 249 -24.75 -16.39 -13.38
CA ARG A 249 -26.21 -16.66 -13.40
C ARG A 249 -26.61 -17.93 -12.69
N LEU A 250 -25.66 -18.70 -12.16
CA LEU A 250 -25.95 -19.94 -11.47
C LEU A 250 -26.31 -19.70 -10.00
N PRO A 251 -27.23 -20.48 -9.41
CA PRO A 251 -27.46 -20.49 -7.96
C PRO A 251 -26.17 -20.85 -7.22
N LEU A 252 -25.97 -20.25 -6.04
CA LEU A 252 -24.72 -20.33 -5.26
C LEU A 252 -24.27 -21.77 -5.00
N GLU A 253 -25.22 -22.70 -4.79
CA GLU A 253 -24.97 -24.11 -4.56
C GLU A 253 -24.28 -24.80 -5.75
N ARG A 254 -24.67 -24.48 -6.98
CA ARG A 254 -24.05 -25.02 -8.20
C ARG A 254 -22.66 -24.45 -8.50
N VAL A 255 -22.38 -23.23 -8.03
CA VAL A 255 -21.04 -22.62 -8.14
C VAL A 255 -20.05 -23.33 -7.21
N VAL A 256 -20.49 -23.70 -6.03
CA VAL A 256 -19.68 -24.44 -5.04
C VAL A 256 -19.35 -25.84 -5.57
N ASP A 257 -20.32 -26.55 -6.14
CA ASP A 257 -20.12 -27.90 -6.72
C ASP A 257 -19.12 -27.86 -7.89
N ALA A 258 -19.23 -26.88 -8.79
CA ALA A 258 -18.32 -26.72 -9.91
C ALA A 258 -16.86 -26.39 -9.48
N ILE A 259 -16.68 -25.70 -8.36
CA ILE A 259 -15.35 -25.42 -7.79
C ILE A 259 -14.76 -26.69 -7.16
N ILE A 260 -15.57 -27.51 -6.52
CA ILE A 260 -15.13 -28.76 -5.89
C ILE A 260 -14.73 -29.80 -6.97
N GLU A 261 -15.50 -29.91 -8.06
CA GLU A 261 -15.18 -30.80 -9.19
C GLU A 261 -13.91 -30.36 -9.96
N GLY A 262 -13.60 -29.05 -9.99
CA GLY A 262 -12.41 -28.54 -10.65
C GLY A 262 -11.11 -28.66 -9.83
N LEU A 263 -11.20 -29.13 -8.57
CA LEU A 263 -10.05 -29.35 -7.67
C LEU A 263 -9.68 -30.84 -7.52
N GLN A 264 -10.37 -31.75 -8.19
CA GLN A 264 -10.02 -33.18 -8.34
C GLN A 264 -9.34 -33.41 -9.70
#